data_66f3857d3ff1728ebbd0fa59952698a3
#
_entry.id   66f3857d3ff1728ebbd0fa59952698a3
#
_cell.length_a   1.000
_cell.length_b   1.000
_cell.length_c   1.000
_cell.angle_alpha   90.00
_cell.angle_beta   90.00
_cell.angle_gamma   90.00
#
_symmetry.space_group_name_H-M   'P 1'
#
loop_
_entity.id
_entity.type
_entity.pdbx_description
1 polymer ?
#
loop_
_entity_poly.entity_id
_entity_poly.type
_entity_poly.pdbx_seq_one_letter_code
_entity_poly.pdbx_strand_id
1 'polypeptide(L)'
;LDFELFIGKAGRNIAASKVAEHIAGYSLFNDFSARDTQAEEMTGRLGPAKSKDFDTGNAIGPWLVTPDEVSDEITLRACVNGEEWSCGSSSEMHFSFAEIIEYISRDETLYPGDFIGSGTVPGGCGLELDRWLQPGDTVELEAEPLGILRNRVVV
;
A
#
# COMPACT_ATOMS: atom_id res chain seq x y z
N LEU A 1 3.45 5.33 2.76
CA LEU A 1 2.61 5.94 1.72
C LEU A 1 2.52 4.98 0.54
N ASP A 2 1.44 4.25 0.47
CA ASP A 2 1.22 3.20 -0.51
C ASP A 2 -0.17 3.34 -1.12
N PHE A 3 -0.38 2.71 -2.26
CA PHE A 3 -1.70 2.40 -2.76
C PHE A 3 -1.77 0.90 -3.09
N GLU A 4 -2.96 0.40 -3.27
CA GLU A 4 -3.17 -1.02 -3.46
C GLU A 4 -4.22 -1.28 -4.53
N LEU A 5 -4.19 -2.47 -5.06
CA LEU A 5 -5.25 -3.00 -5.88
C LEU A 5 -5.97 -4.16 -5.21
N PHE A 6 -7.23 -4.34 -5.58
CA PHE A 6 -8.05 -5.48 -5.19
C PHE A 6 -8.28 -6.42 -6.36
N ILE A 7 -8.13 -7.72 -6.11
CA ILE A 7 -8.51 -8.75 -7.06
C ILE A 7 -10.04 -8.85 -7.12
N GLY A 8 -10.58 -8.79 -8.32
CA GLY A 8 -12.03 -8.91 -8.59
C GLY A 8 -12.42 -10.24 -9.24
N LYS A 9 -11.46 -10.92 -9.88
CA LYS A 9 -11.69 -12.19 -10.56
C LYS A 9 -10.58 -13.16 -10.21
N ALA A 10 -10.96 -14.34 -9.72
CA ALA A 10 -9.98 -15.38 -9.39
C ALA A 10 -9.12 -15.76 -10.59
N GLY A 11 -7.85 -16.07 -10.33
CA GLY A 11 -6.91 -16.52 -11.35
C GLY A 11 -5.66 -17.14 -10.78
N ARG A 12 -5.02 -18.00 -11.58
CA ARG A 12 -3.75 -18.64 -11.30
C ARG A 12 -2.88 -18.57 -12.56
N ASN A 13 -1.59 -18.36 -12.40
CA ASN A 13 -0.66 -18.22 -13.54
C ASN A 13 -1.13 -17.11 -14.51
N ILE A 14 -1.49 -15.95 -13.95
CA ILE A 14 -2.05 -14.83 -14.71
C ILE A 14 -0.90 -14.16 -15.48
N ALA A 15 -0.97 -14.16 -16.81
CA ALA A 15 0.01 -13.45 -17.62
C ALA A 15 -0.15 -11.92 -17.44
N ALA A 16 0.96 -11.16 -17.42
CA ALA A 16 0.95 -9.70 -17.24
C ALA A 16 -0.04 -8.98 -18.17
N SER A 17 -0.16 -9.45 -19.43
CA SER A 17 -1.10 -8.89 -20.42
C SER A 17 -2.59 -9.13 -20.11
N LYS A 18 -2.90 -9.96 -19.12
CA LYS A 18 -4.27 -10.32 -18.70
C LYS A 18 -4.63 -9.79 -17.32
N VAL A 19 -3.70 -9.19 -16.61
CA VAL A 19 -3.90 -8.73 -15.24
C VAL A 19 -5.07 -7.76 -15.11
N ALA A 20 -5.25 -6.84 -16.07
CA ALA A 20 -6.36 -5.88 -16.05
C ALA A 20 -7.77 -6.54 -15.96
N GLU A 21 -7.92 -7.77 -16.45
CA GLU A 21 -9.18 -8.53 -16.37
C GLU A 21 -9.48 -9.04 -14.96
N HIS A 22 -8.50 -8.99 -14.05
CA HIS A 22 -8.57 -9.50 -12.68
C HIS A 22 -8.66 -8.41 -11.61
N ILE A 23 -8.47 -7.14 -11.96
CA ILE A 23 -8.50 -6.01 -11.03
C ILE A 23 -9.93 -5.54 -10.81
N ALA A 24 -10.36 -5.42 -9.55
CA ALA A 24 -11.62 -4.79 -9.17
C ALA A 24 -11.50 -3.26 -9.06
N GLY A 25 -10.38 -2.78 -8.53
CA GLY A 25 -10.13 -1.36 -8.33
C GLY A 25 -8.91 -1.11 -7.45
N TYR A 26 -8.72 0.17 -7.13
CA TYR A 26 -7.58 0.67 -6.36
C TYR A 26 -8.06 1.46 -5.14
N SER A 27 -7.23 1.51 -4.10
CA SER A 27 -7.47 2.29 -2.89
C SER A 27 -6.16 2.81 -2.31
N LEU A 28 -6.23 3.77 -1.38
CA LEU A 28 -5.07 4.13 -0.56
C LEU A 28 -4.83 3.09 0.53
N PHE A 29 -3.57 2.88 0.85
CA PHE A 29 -3.14 1.94 1.86
C PHE A 29 -2.10 2.57 2.80
N ASN A 30 -2.38 2.51 4.09
CA ASN A 30 -1.45 2.89 5.13
C ASN A 30 -1.03 1.65 5.91
N ASP A 31 0.16 1.15 5.59
CA ASP A 31 0.77 0.00 6.23
C ASP A 31 1.60 0.45 7.45
N PHE A 32 0.93 0.68 8.57
CA PHE A 32 1.60 1.04 9.80
C PHE A 32 2.54 -0.07 10.26
N SER A 33 3.67 0.32 10.80
CA SER A 33 4.74 -0.62 11.18
C SER A 33 5.26 -0.32 12.57
N ALA A 34 5.21 -1.33 13.46
CA ALA A 34 5.88 -1.30 14.75
C ALA A 34 7.39 -1.56 14.53
N ARG A 35 8.16 -0.48 14.37
CA ARG A 35 9.55 -0.54 13.88
C ARG A 35 10.53 -1.19 14.86
N ASP A 36 10.29 -1.08 16.16
CA ASP A 36 11.02 -1.79 17.21
C ASP A 36 10.86 -3.30 17.07
N THR A 37 9.61 -3.78 17.01
CA THR A 37 9.29 -5.19 16.76
C THR A 37 9.86 -5.66 15.43
N GLN A 38 9.76 -4.85 14.38
CA GLN A 38 10.30 -5.18 13.06
C GLN A 38 11.82 -5.35 13.10
N ALA A 39 12.53 -4.50 13.83
CA ALA A 39 13.99 -4.63 13.97
C ALA A 39 14.41 -5.98 14.59
N GLU A 40 13.65 -6.46 15.56
CA GLU A 40 13.87 -7.79 16.16
C GLU A 40 13.56 -8.92 15.16
N GLU A 41 12.41 -8.87 14.49
CA GLU A 41 11.98 -9.88 13.52
C GLU A 41 12.95 -10.03 12.35
N MET A 42 13.48 -8.92 11.84
CA MET A 42 14.43 -8.92 10.72
C MET A 42 15.73 -9.67 11.02
N THR A 43 16.09 -9.85 12.29
CA THR A 43 17.25 -10.68 12.66
C THR A 43 17.06 -12.16 12.27
N GLY A 44 15.81 -12.63 12.23
CA GLY A 44 15.43 -13.98 11.80
C GLY A 44 15.46 -14.20 10.29
N ARG A 45 15.59 -13.13 9.49
CA ARG A 45 15.65 -13.14 8.02
C ARG A 45 14.42 -13.75 7.33
N LEU A 46 13.29 -13.80 8.01
CA LEU A 46 12.01 -14.28 7.46
C LEU A 46 11.08 -13.13 7.02
N GLY A 47 11.56 -11.89 7.15
CA GLY A 47 10.75 -10.70 6.90
C GLY A 47 9.87 -10.30 8.08
N PRO A 48 9.17 -9.17 7.97
CA PRO A 48 8.28 -8.69 9.01
C PRO A 48 7.04 -9.58 9.13
N ALA A 49 6.58 -9.80 10.36
CA ALA A 49 5.36 -10.52 10.67
C ALA A 49 4.53 -9.73 11.70
N LYS A 50 4.78 -9.91 13.00
CA LYS A 50 4.02 -9.24 14.07
C LYS A 50 4.13 -7.72 14.05
N SER A 51 5.21 -7.18 13.53
CA SER A 51 5.41 -5.74 13.33
C SER A 51 4.46 -5.10 12.31
N LYS A 52 3.78 -5.92 11.52
CA LYS A 52 2.77 -5.53 10.54
C LYS A 52 1.38 -6.06 10.91
N ASP A 53 1.33 -7.20 11.56
CA ASP A 53 0.12 -7.92 11.90
C ASP A 53 -0.32 -7.62 13.34
N PHE A 54 -0.81 -6.40 13.56
CA PHE A 54 -1.42 -5.95 14.81
C PHE A 54 -2.75 -5.25 14.54
N ASP A 55 -3.61 -5.20 15.55
CA ASP A 55 -4.93 -4.59 15.43
C ASP A 55 -4.80 -3.14 14.94
N THR A 56 -5.56 -2.81 13.89
CA THR A 56 -5.56 -1.50 13.23
C THR A 56 -4.25 -1.08 12.55
N GLY A 57 -3.29 -2.00 12.40
CA GLY A 57 -2.02 -1.75 11.72
C GLY A 57 -2.16 -1.50 10.21
N ASN A 58 -3.21 -2.05 9.61
CA ASN A 58 -3.50 -1.89 8.19
C ASN A 58 -4.75 -1.02 8.01
N ALA A 59 -4.59 0.14 7.38
CA ALA A 59 -5.70 1.03 7.09
C ALA A 59 -5.87 1.21 5.57
N ILE A 60 -7.08 0.97 5.09
CA ILE A 60 -7.46 0.95 3.67
C ILE A 60 -8.64 1.90 3.46
N GLY A 61 -8.64 2.63 2.36
CA GLY A 61 -9.76 3.51 1.99
C GLY A 61 -9.30 4.83 1.37
N PRO A 62 -10.19 5.84 1.31
CA PRO A 62 -11.55 5.88 1.86
C PRO A 62 -12.56 5.10 1.04
N TRP A 63 -12.26 4.76 -0.22
CA TRP A 63 -13.12 4.01 -1.15
C TRP A 63 -12.31 3.20 -2.15
N LEU A 64 -12.97 2.32 -2.85
CA LEU A 64 -12.42 1.58 -3.98
C LEU A 64 -12.79 2.32 -5.28
N VAL A 65 -11.80 2.63 -6.10
CA VAL A 65 -11.97 3.30 -7.41
C VAL A 65 -11.71 2.29 -8.52
N THR A 66 -12.64 2.19 -9.45
CA THR A 66 -12.51 1.25 -10.58
C THR A 66 -11.41 1.68 -11.56
N PRO A 67 -10.80 0.73 -12.31
CA PRO A 67 -9.64 1.03 -13.15
C PRO A 67 -9.88 2.09 -14.24
N ASP A 68 -11.13 2.27 -14.68
CA ASP A 68 -11.51 3.25 -15.70
C ASP A 68 -11.48 4.70 -15.19
N GLU A 69 -11.48 4.91 -13.88
CA GLU A 69 -11.38 6.23 -13.24
C GLU A 69 -9.97 6.57 -12.74
N VAL A 70 -9.03 5.60 -12.79
CA VAL A 70 -7.65 5.77 -12.33
C VAL A 70 -6.74 6.04 -13.52
N SER A 71 -5.98 7.14 -13.48
CA SER A 71 -4.97 7.45 -14.50
C SER A 71 -3.77 6.49 -14.41
N ASP A 72 -3.02 6.36 -15.51
CA ASP A 72 -1.80 5.55 -15.56
C ASP A 72 -0.74 6.01 -14.55
N GLU A 73 -0.77 7.29 -14.20
CA GLU A 73 0.11 7.89 -13.22
C GLU A 73 -0.72 8.65 -12.18
N ILE A 74 -0.50 8.35 -10.91
CA ILE A 74 -1.09 9.04 -9.77
C ILE A 74 0.00 9.64 -8.88
N THR A 75 -0.22 10.86 -8.42
CA THR A 75 0.62 11.49 -7.40
C THR A 75 0.08 11.13 -6.04
N LEU A 76 0.95 10.63 -5.17
CA LEU A 76 0.63 10.27 -3.79
C LEU A 76 1.31 11.25 -2.84
N ARG A 77 0.59 11.69 -1.81
CA ARG A 77 1.10 12.57 -0.75
C ARG A 77 0.83 11.96 0.62
N ALA A 78 1.75 12.18 1.54
CA ALA A 78 1.56 11.89 2.94
C ALA A 78 1.77 13.15 3.77
N CYS A 79 0.79 13.47 4.61
CA CYS A 79 0.85 14.57 5.56
C CYS A 79 0.71 14.06 6.99
N VAL A 80 1.44 14.67 7.92
CA VAL A 80 1.27 14.43 9.35
C VAL A 80 0.98 15.76 10.03
N ASN A 81 -0.16 15.84 10.71
CA ASN A 81 -0.65 17.07 11.33
C ASN A 81 -0.71 18.27 10.37
N GLY A 82 -0.99 18.02 9.09
CA GLY A 82 -1.04 19.04 8.05
C GLY A 82 0.31 19.43 7.44
N GLU A 83 1.42 18.87 7.91
CA GLU A 83 2.75 19.04 7.30
C GLU A 83 2.98 17.92 6.28
N GLU A 84 3.35 18.25 5.05
CA GLU A 84 3.72 17.26 4.03
C GLU A 84 5.06 16.61 4.43
N TRP A 85 5.04 15.29 4.60
CA TRP A 85 6.24 14.49 4.88
C TRP A 85 6.79 13.83 3.61
N SER A 86 5.93 13.49 2.66
CA SER A 86 6.32 12.80 1.44
C SER A 86 5.38 13.12 0.29
N CYS A 87 5.94 13.13 -0.91
CA CYS A 87 5.21 13.18 -2.17
C CYS A 87 5.96 12.34 -3.20
N GLY A 88 5.26 11.49 -3.93
CA GLY A 88 5.85 10.64 -4.96
C GLY A 88 4.82 10.27 -6.04
N SER A 89 5.27 9.50 -7.03
CA SER A 89 4.44 9.09 -8.18
C SER A 89 4.39 7.58 -8.30
N SER A 90 3.23 7.06 -8.73
CA SER A 90 3.09 5.64 -9.08
C SER A 90 3.99 5.22 -10.25
N SER A 91 4.44 6.17 -11.07
CA SER A 91 5.39 5.92 -12.16
C SER A 91 6.80 5.57 -11.68
N GLU A 92 7.11 5.80 -10.40
CA GLU A 92 8.39 5.43 -9.78
C GLU A 92 8.42 3.98 -9.28
N MET A 93 7.33 3.23 -9.39
CA MET A 93 7.31 1.81 -9.03
C MET A 93 8.34 1.03 -9.84
N HIS A 94 9.18 0.25 -9.15
CA HIS A 94 10.18 -0.60 -9.80
C HIS A 94 9.54 -1.74 -10.60
N PHE A 95 8.51 -2.37 -10.04
CA PHE A 95 7.67 -3.35 -10.72
C PHE A 95 6.26 -2.81 -10.87
N SER A 96 5.68 -2.95 -12.05
CA SER A 96 4.26 -2.68 -12.26
C SER A 96 3.38 -3.70 -11.55
N PHE A 97 2.13 -3.34 -11.24
CA PHE A 97 1.17 -4.32 -10.73
C PHE A 97 0.96 -5.53 -11.65
N ALA A 98 1.11 -5.34 -12.96
CA ALA A 98 1.03 -6.44 -13.92
C ALA A 98 2.15 -7.47 -13.70
N GLU A 99 3.38 -7.01 -13.48
CA GLU A 99 4.52 -7.88 -13.17
C GLU A 99 4.40 -8.53 -11.79
N ILE A 100 3.93 -7.77 -10.80
CA ILE A 100 3.71 -8.30 -9.45
C ILE A 100 2.68 -9.42 -9.47
N ILE A 101 1.52 -9.20 -10.10
CA ILE A 101 0.45 -10.21 -10.18
C ILE A 101 0.88 -11.43 -11.00
N GLU A 102 1.59 -11.24 -12.11
CA GLU A 102 2.16 -12.36 -12.87
C GLU A 102 3.08 -13.19 -11.97
N TYR A 103 3.92 -12.55 -11.16
CA TYR A 103 4.84 -13.24 -10.27
C TYR A 103 4.13 -13.99 -9.15
N ILE A 104 3.28 -13.31 -8.37
CA ILE A 104 2.64 -13.91 -7.19
C ILE A 104 1.59 -14.96 -7.54
N SER A 105 0.99 -14.89 -8.74
CA SER A 105 0.02 -15.89 -9.20
C SER A 105 0.65 -17.19 -9.75
N ARG A 106 1.99 -17.26 -9.81
CA ARG A 106 2.68 -18.48 -10.26
C ARG A 106 2.42 -19.61 -9.28
N ASP A 107 1.72 -20.64 -9.79
CA ASP A 107 1.32 -21.81 -9.01
C ASP A 107 0.48 -21.53 -7.76
N GLU A 108 -0.02 -20.29 -7.62
CA GLU A 108 -0.90 -19.83 -6.55
C GLU A 108 -2.15 -19.17 -7.12
N THR A 109 -3.30 -19.45 -6.52
CA THR A 109 -4.57 -18.85 -6.94
C THR A 109 -4.83 -17.58 -6.13
N LEU A 110 -5.01 -16.47 -6.84
CA LEU A 110 -5.52 -15.22 -6.28
C LEU A 110 -7.05 -15.26 -6.30
N TYR A 111 -7.69 -14.74 -5.27
CA TYR A 111 -9.14 -14.75 -5.11
C TYR A 111 -9.72 -13.33 -5.06
N PRO A 112 -11.00 -13.15 -5.44
CA PRO A 112 -11.68 -11.88 -5.22
C PRO A 112 -11.62 -11.46 -3.76
N GLY A 113 -11.19 -10.21 -3.54
CA GLY A 113 -10.97 -9.65 -2.21
C GLY A 113 -9.52 -9.70 -1.72
N ASP A 114 -8.65 -10.47 -2.36
CA ASP A 114 -7.22 -10.34 -2.09
C ASP A 114 -6.77 -8.93 -2.48
N PHE A 115 -5.94 -8.30 -1.64
CA PHE A 115 -5.36 -7.01 -1.94
C PHE A 115 -3.83 -7.08 -2.01
N ILE A 116 -3.26 -6.23 -2.85
CA ILE A 116 -1.84 -6.21 -3.15
C ILE A 116 -1.35 -4.77 -3.11
N GLY A 117 -0.48 -4.45 -2.15
CA GLY A 117 0.11 -3.13 -2.00
C GLY A 117 1.21 -2.86 -3.03
N SER A 118 1.36 -1.61 -3.42
CA SER A 118 2.40 -1.15 -4.35
C SER A 118 3.81 -1.22 -3.74
N GLY A 119 3.90 -1.27 -2.43
CA GLY A 119 5.09 -0.87 -1.71
C GLY A 119 5.21 0.65 -1.60
N THR A 120 5.96 1.13 -0.64
CA THR A 120 6.03 2.57 -0.33
C THR A 120 6.79 3.35 -1.41
N VAL A 121 6.30 4.54 -1.74
CA VAL A 121 7.05 5.47 -2.61
C VAL A 121 8.36 5.90 -1.92
N PRO A 122 9.41 6.27 -2.67
CA PRO A 122 10.65 6.76 -2.09
C PRO A 122 10.41 7.93 -1.11
N GLY A 123 10.96 7.85 0.10
CA GLY A 123 10.70 8.81 1.16
C GLY A 123 9.27 8.75 1.76
N GLY A 124 8.47 7.76 1.38
CA GLY A 124 7.08 7.59 1.83
C GLY A 124 6.92 6.96 3.21
N CYS A 125 8.02 6.68 3.89
CA CYS A 125 8.04 6.00 5.18
C CYS A 125 8.82 6.86 6.19
N GLY A 126 8.27 7.04 7.39
CA GLY A 126 8.90 7.82 8.44
C GLY A 126 10.32 7.36 8.81
N LEU A 127 10.61 6.05 8.68
CA LEU A 127 11.94 5.50 8.90
C LEU A 127 12.99 6.09 7.92
N GLU A 128 12.63 6.30 6.66
CA GLU A 128 13.53 6.90 5.66
C GLU A 128 13.80 8.38 5.93
N LEU A 129 12.88 9.04 6.61
CA LEU A 129 12.93 10.46 6.94
C LEU A 129 13.52 10.73 8.34
N ASP A 130 13.80 9.67 9.11
CA ASP A 130 14.11 9.76 10.56
C ASP A 130 13.03 10.52 11.34
N ARG A 131 11.77 10.30 10.97
CA ARG A 131 10.58 10.91 11.59
C ARG A 131 9.68 9.83 12.18
N TRP A 132 9.21 10.07 13.40
CA TRP A 132 8.47 9.09 14.19
C TRP A 132 7.13 9.64 14.62
N LEU A 133 6.07 8.89 14.30
CA LEU A 133 4.72 9.23 14.72
C LEU A 133 4.58 9.17 16.24
N GLN A 134 3.83 10.10 16.79
CA GLN A 134 3.53 10.17 18.21
C GLN A 134 2.04 9.91 18.46
N PRO A 135 1.67 9.44 19.65
CA PRO A 135 0.26 9.35 20.05
C PRO A 135 -0.45 10.69 19.87
N GLY A 136 -1.59 10.67 19.19
CA GLY A 136 -2.36 11.86 18.87
C GLY A 136 -2.12 12.43 17.48
N ASP A 137 -1.04 12.04 16.78
CA ASP A 137 -0.79 12.48 15.42
C ASP A 137 -1.90 12.02 14.46
N THR A 138 -2.20 12.89 13.50
CA THR A 138 -3.09 12.58 12.38
C THR A 138 -2.27 12.40 11.12
N VAL A 139 -2.38 11.22 10.53
CA VAL A 139 -1.73 10.86 9.26
C VAL A 139 -2.76 10.90 8.16
N GLU A 140 -2.46 11.58 7.08
CA GLU A 140 -3.31 11.69 5.89
C GLU A 140 -2.51 11.22 4.67
N LEU A 141 -3.06 10.23 3.97
CA LEU A 141 -2.59 9.84 2.64
C LEU A 141 -3.56 10.37 1.60
N GLU A 142 -3.06 11.02 0.57
CA GLU A 142 -3.87 11.65 -0.47
C GLU A 142 -3.39 11.23 -1.85
N ALA A 143 -4.32 10.88 -2.72
CA ALA A 143 -4.09 10.73 -4.15
C ALA A 143 -5.40 10.90 -4.93
N GLU A 144 -5.39 11.69 -6.02
CA GLU A 144 -6.50 11.71 -6.96
C GLU A 144 -6.40 10.51 -7.91
N PRO A 145 -7.49 9.78 -8.17
CA PRO A 145 -8.86 9.96 -7.67
C PRO A 145 -9.17 9.16 -6.39
N LEU A 146 -8.16 8.58 -5.71
CA LEU A 146 -8.36 7.66 -4.58
C LEU A 146 -8.85 8.34 -3.30
N GLY A 147 -8.79 9.68 -3.23
CA GLY A 147 -9.29 10.47 -2.10
C GLY A 147 -8.26 10.70 -1.00
N ILE A 148 -8.73 10.85 0.23
CA ILE A 148 -7.89 11.08 1.42
C ILE A 148 -8.21 10.02 2.47
N LEU A 149 -7.23 9.19 2.78
CA LEU A 149 -7.27 8.25 3.90
C LEU A 149 -6.68 8.92 5.13
N ARG A 150 -7.49 9.08 6.17
CA ARG A 150 -7.08 9.76 7.42
C ARG A 150 -7.10 8.80 8.60
N ASN A 151 -5.99 8.72 9.30
CA ASN A 151 -5.84 7.91 10.50
C ASN A 151 -5.32 8.75 11.66
N ARG A 152 -5.71 8.40 12.89
CA ARG A 152 -5.15 8.99 14.10
C ARG A 152 -4.38 7.94 14.89
N VAL A 153 -3.16 8.28 15.27
CA VAL A 153 -2.34 7.42 16.13
C VAL A 153 -2.89 7.42 17.56
N VAL A 154 -3.16 6.24 18.07
CA VAL A 154 -3.63 6.01 19.45
C VAL A 154 -2.64 5.14 20.22
N VAL A 155 -2.77 5.12 21.56
CA VAL A 155 -1.95 4.26 22.45
C VAL A 155 -2.66 2.93 22.65
#